data_4b963177c8abe5f498a10ccdb80cba1c
#
_entry.id   4b963177c8abe5f498a10ccdb80cba1c
#
_cell.length_a   1.000
_cell.length_b   1.000
_cell.length_c   1.000
_cell.angle_alpha   90.00
_cell.angle_beta   90.00
_cell.angle_gamma   90.00
#
_symmetry.space_group_name_H-M   'P 1'
#
loop_
_entity.id
_entity.type
_entity.pdbx_description
1 polymer ?
#
loop_
_entity_poly.entity_id
_entity_poly.type
_entity_poly.pdbx_seq_one_letter_code
_entity_poly.pdbx_strand_id
1 'polypeptide(L)'
;MEPDTNIYRSERLKWKLISKHKGDQLEEIFHGSVKENTVGKFYELSDEMDFTLDTKDCKSVEKALLSDLKLVPGIGEKTEAKLKKKGIKNHHGLKDNDRFCEHVKEIIDEVECRELKRLQKRVEKCYPLNHPLNQKLVEFTDKDDLLFFDIETMGLRYCPVFLIGIGSYSDGSLRIKQLLARDLREEKAIIREFLNIAEGFGSFVSFNGRSFDSRFISERMKNYGLEGDLNKPHFDVLHFSRGRWKKDIPNHKLETLEKHVLKKERENDVSSAMVPQFYKIYLKKGNPGPLIPILEHNKEDIISTAQLLKKIDEDVTQII
;
A
#
# COMPACT_ATOMS: atom_id res chain seq x y z
N MET A 1 -18.22 -26.98 14.48
CA MET A 1 -17.49 -25.73 14.20
C MET A 1 -16.42 -25.63 15.28
N GLU A 2 -15.18 -25.97 14.98
CA GLU A 2 -14.09 -25.71 15.92
C GLU A 2 -14.02 -24.21 16.17
N PRO A 3 -13.89 -23.76 17.42
CA PRO A 3 -13.73 -22.34 17.69
C PRO A 3 -12.48 -21.84 17.00
N ASP A 4 -12.59 -20.70 16.32
CA ASP A 4 -11.49 -20.06 15.61
C ASP A 4 -10.32 -19.89 16.59
N THR A 5 -9.32 -20.72 16.46
CA THR A 5 -8.17 -20.81 17.37
C THR A 5 -7.47 -19.47 17.53
N ASN A 6 -7.54 -18.60 16.50
CA ASN A 6 -6.95 -17.27 16.52
C ASN A 6 -7.71 -16.31 17.44
N ILE A 7 -9.05 -16.37 17.50
CA ILE A 7 -9.85 -15.52 18.41
C ILE A 7 -9.55 -15.89 19.87
N TYR A 8 -9.48 -17.18 20.19
CA TYR A 8 -9.16 -17.62 21.55
C TYR A 8 -7.73 -17.21 21.98
N ARG A 9 -6.75 -17.32 21.08
CA ARG A 9 -5.38 -16.83 21.33
C ARG A 9 -5.34 -15.33 21.57
N SER A 10 -6.06 -14.55 20.76
CA SER A 10 -6.16 -13.09 20.93
C SER A 10 -6.82 -12.69 22.25
N GLU A 11 -7.90 -13.38 22.66
CA GLU A 11 -8.53 -13.14 23.96
C GLU A 11 -7.57 -13.40 25.15
N ARG A 12 -6.83 -14.50 25.12
CA ARG A 12 -5.83 -14.84 26.15
C ARG A 12 -4.70 -13.81 26.18
N LEU A 13 -4.20 -13.40 25.01
CA LEU A 13 -3.17 -12.37 24.88
C LEU A 13 -3.64 -11.05 25.49
N LYS A 14 -4.86 -10.64 25.19
CA LYS A 14 -5.49 -9.44 25.71
C LYS A 14 -5.44 -9.37 27.25
N TRP A 15 -5.90 -10.41 27.92
CA TRP A 15 -5.90 -10.45 29.39
C TRP A 15 -4.50 -10.48 29.99
N LYS A 16 -3.58 -11.19 29.37
CA LYS A 16 -2.17 -11.21 29.76
C LYS A 16 -1.56 -9.79 29.70
N LEU A 17 -1.81 -9.06 28.60
CA LEU A 17 -1.28 -7.71 28.43
C LEU A 17 -1.89 -6.69 29.38
N ILE A 18 -3.21 -6.76 29.62
CA ILE A 18 -3.90 -5.90 30.59
C ILE A 18 -3.32 -6.11 31.98
N SER A 19 -3.07 -7.36 32.40
CA SER A 19 -2.52 -7.67 33.73
C SER A 19 -1.06 -7.23 33.84
N LYS A 20 -0.27 -7.46 32.80
CA LYS A 20 1.17 -7.13 32.79
C LYS A 20 1.41 -5.62 32.86
N HIS A 21 0.59 -4.83 32.17
CA HIS A 21 0.75 -3.38 32.01
C HIS A 21 -0.28 -2.58 32.82
N LYS A 22 -0.66 -3.12 33.99
CA LYS A 22 -1.60 -2.46 34.88
C LYS A 22 -0.93 -1.29 35.60
N GLY A 23 -1.33 -0.07 35.26
CA GLY A 23 -0.83 1.17 35.85
C GLY A 23 0.26 1.85 35.02
N ASP A 24 0.77 1.17 33.98
CA ASP A 24 1.75 1.77 33.10
C ASP A 24 1.12 2.89 32.24
N GLN A 25 1.92 3.89 31.94
CA GLN A 25 1.56 4.96 31.01
C GLN A 25 2.00 4.59 29.58
N LEU A 26 1.42 5.27 28.56
CA LEU A 26 1.73 5.03 27.15
C LEU A 26 3.22 5.23 26.87
N GLU A 27 3.80 6.30 27.41
CA GLU A 27 5.20 6.71 27.22
C GLU A 27 6.21 5.78 27.91
N GLU A 28 5.77 4.97 28.88
CA GLU A 28 6.61 3.98 29.56
C GLU A 28 6.79 2.70 28.73
N ILE A 29 5.83 2.41 27.84
CA ILE A 29 5.84 1.21 26.99
C ILE A 29 6.37 1.52 25.60
N PHE A 30 6.01 2.68 25.07
CA PHE A 30 6.31 3.04 23.69
C PHE A 30 7.24 4.24 23.60
N HIS A 31 8.32 4.10 22.84
CA HIS A 31 9.27 5.18 22.54
C HIS A 31 8.71 6.10 21.44
N GLY A 32 7.63 6.81 21.76
CA GLY A 32 7.01 7.78 20.88
C GLY A 32 6.95 9.17 21.52
N SER A 33 6.31 10.10 20.85
CA SER A 33 6.12 11.46 21.35
C SER A 33 4.79 12.06 20.95
N VAL A 34 4.25 12.93 21.80
CA VAL A 34 3.09 13.73 21.46
C VAL A 34 3.50 14.80 20.45
N LYS A 35 2.85 14.79 19.29
CA LYS A 35 2.99 15.80 18.24
C LYS A 35 1.71 16.62 18.15
N GLU A 36 1.83 17.78 17.52
CA GLU A 36 0.72 18.69 17.30
C GLU A 36 0.81 19.27 15.89
N ASN A 37 -0.30 19.34 15.21
CA ASN A 37 -0.45 20.02 13.93
C ASN A 37 -1.59 21.05 13.99
N THR A 38 -1.96 21.63 12.87
CA THR A 38 -2.95 22.71 12.79
C THR A 38 -4.34 22.37 13.31
N VAL A 39 -4.65 21.08 13.51
CA VAL A 39 -6.00 20.63 13.88
C VAL A 39 -6.06 19.81 15.18
N GLY A 40 -4.92 19.52 15.81
CA GLY A 40 -4.89 18.82 17.08
C GLY A 40 -3.61 18.07 17.39
N LYS A 41 -3.64 17.32 18.48
CA LYS A 41 -2.53 16.49 18.97
C LYS A 41 -2.74 15.05 18.57
N PHE A 42 -1.65 14.28 18.55
CA PHE A 42 -1.61 12.85 18.30
C PHE A 42 -0.30 12.28 18.88
N TYR A 43 -0.19 10.95 18.90
CA TYR A 43 1.03 10.29 19.33
C TYR A 43 1.75 9.69 18.13
N GLU A 44 3.04 10.05 17.94
CA GLU A 44 3.88 9.55 16.86
C GLU A 44 4.91 8.57 17.40
N LEU A 45 4.96 7.40 16.77
CA LEU A 45 6.05 6.44 16.93
C LEU A 45 6.88 6.41 15.65
N SER A 46 8.16 6.16 15.79
CA SER A 46 9.08 6.03 14.66
C SER A 46 9.98 4.82 14.87
N ASP A 47 10.22 4.11 13.79
CA ASP A 47 11.12 2.96 13.72
C ASP A 47 11.88 3.00 12.39
N GLU A 48 13.00 2.31 12.30
CA GLU A 48 13.81 2.25 11.10
C GLU A 48 14.46 0.87 10.99
N MET A 49 14.51 0.33 9.79
CA MET A 49 15.18 -0.94 9.53
C MET A 49 15.98 -0.88 8.23
N ASP A 50 17.07 -1.61 8.18
CA ASP A 50 17.84 -1.78 6.95
C ASP A 50 16.95 -2.44 5.88
N PHE A 51 16.82 -1.79 4.76
CA PHE A 51 16.00 -2.27 3.67
C PHE A 51 16.53 -1.74 2.34
N THR A 52 16.77 -2.63 1.39
CA THR A 52 17.22 -2.27 0.05
C THR A 52 16.16 -2.57 -0.98
N LEU A 53 15.82 -1.58 -1.76
CA LEU A 53 15.09 -1.74 -3.02
C LEU A 53 16.08 -1.53 -4.17
N ASP A 54 16.16 -2.45 -5.14
CA ASP A 54 17.05 -2.29 -6.28
C ASP A 54 16.48 -1.27 -7.28
N THR A 55 17.34 -0.45 -7.89
CA THR A 55 16.96 0.42 -9.00
C THR A 55 16.93 -0.42 -10.27
N LYS A 56 15.82 -0.41 -10.99
CA LYS A 56 15.72 -1.09 -12.27
C LYS A 56 15.88 -0.14 -13.45
N ASP A 57 16.21 -0.71 -14.59
CA ASP A 57 16.31 0.03 -15.84
C ASP A 57 14.91 0.36 -16.37
N CYS A 58 14.53 1.62 -16.26
CA CYS A 58 13.28 2.15 -16.81
C CYS A 58 13.08 1.83 -18.31
N LYS A 59 14.17 1.56 -19.06
CA LYS A 59 14.09 1.19 -20.49
C LYS A 59 13.28 -0.09 -20.73
N SER A 60 13.30 -1.02 -19.78
CA SER A 60 12.51 -2.26 -19.89
C SER A 60 11.00 -1.96 -19.85
N VAL A 61 10.61 -1.01 -19.01
CA VAL A 61 9.22 -0.54 -18.87
C VAL A 61 8.79 0.25 -20.10
N GLU A 62 9.60 1.20 -20.52
CA GLU A 62 9.38 1.99 -21.73
C GLU A 62 9.15 1.08 -22.94
N LYS A 63 10.06 0.11 -23.14
CA LYS A 63 9.93 -0.87 -24.21
C LYS A 63 8.64 -1.70 -24.10
N ALA A 64 8.27 -2.13 -22.91
CA ALA A 64 7.06 -2.92 -22.69
C ALA A 64 5.81 -2.10 -23.02
N LEU A 65 5.71 -0.87 -22.53
CA LEU A 65 4.61 0.04 -22.80
C LEU A 65 4.51 0.38 -24.28
N LEU A 66 5.62 0.78 -24.89
CA LEU A 66 5.65 1.16 -26.33
C LEU A 66 5.39 -0.01 -27.29
N SER A 67 5.61 -1.25 -26.86
CA SER A 67 5.35 -2.45 -27.67
C SER A 67 3.94 -3.01 -27.53
N ASP A 68 3.17 -2.56 -26.57
CA ASP A 68 1.79 -3.01 -26.35
C ASP A 68 0.79 -2.13 -27.12
N LEU A 69 0.50 -2.51 -28.35
CA LEU A 69 -0.38 -1.74 -29.22
C LEU A 69 -1.81 -1.65 -28.69
N LYS A 70 -2.24 -2.52 -27.77
CA LYS A 70 -3.59 -2.49 -27.18
C LYS A 70 -3.78 -1.30 -26.23
N LEU A 71 -2.74 -0.61 -25.82
CA LEU A 71 -2.85 0.65 -25.08
C LEU A 71 -3.43 1.78 -25.95
N VAL A 72 -3.43 1.63 -27.28
CA VAL A 72 -4.07 2.56 -28.22
C VAL A 72 -5.57 2.27 -28.29
N PRO A 73 -6.46 3.24 -28.02
CA PRO A 73 -7.89 3.08 -28.15
C PRO A 73 -8.30 2.55 -29.54
N GLY A 74 -9.14 1.51 -29.57
CA GLY A 74 -9.58 0.88 -30.82
C GLY A 74 -8.66 -0.22 -31.38
N ILE A 75 -7.55 -0.51 -30.70
CA ILE A 75 -6.70 -1.66 -31.01
C ILE A 75 -6.98 -2.79 -30.02
N GLY A 76 -7.76 -3.78 -30.43
CA GLY A 76 -7.93 -5.04 -29.70
C GLY A 76 -7.01 -6.13 -30.26
N GLU A 77 -7.07 -7.33 -29.68
CA GLU A 77 -6.22 -8.48 -30.03
C GLU A 77 -6.15 -8.79 -31.53
N LYS A 78 -7.33 -8.77 -32.22
CA LYS A 78 -7.38 -9.04 -33.68
C LYS A 78 -6.69 -7.95 -34.51
N THR A 79 -6.83 -6.69 -34.09
CA THR A 79 -6.20 -5.56 -34.77
C THR A 79 -4.68 -5.56 -34.51
N GLU A 80 -4.27 -5.78 -33.27
CA GLU A 80 -2.86 -5.92 -32.91
C GLU A 80 -2.17 -7.02 -33.71
N ALA A 81 -2.79 -8.21 -33.80
CA ALA A 81 -2.25 -9.33 -34.57
C ALA A 81 -2.08 -8.99 -36.07
N LYS A 82 -3.05 -8.24 -36.66
CA LYS A 82 -2.93 -7.76 -38.05
C LYS A 82 -1.81 -6.75 -38.24
N LEU A 83 -1.63 -5.83 -37.30
CA LEU A 83 -0.59 -4.81 -37.32
C LEU A 83 0.80 -5.45 -37.19
N LYS A 84 0.96 -6.38 -36.26
CA LYS A 84 2.21 -7.14 -36.05
C LYS A 84 2.58 -7.96 -37.30
N LYS A 85 1.61 -8.57 -38.01
CA LYS A 85 1.85 -9.24 -39.30
C LYS A 85 2.33 -8.29 -40.41
N LYS A 86 1.95 -7.02 -40.34
CA LYS A 86 2.43 -5.96 -41.26
C LYS A 86 3.78 -5.36 -40.84
N GLY A 87 4.43 -5.91 -39.82
CA GLY A 87 5.73 -5.44 -39.34
C GLY A 87 5.67 -4.30 -38.30
N ILE A 88 4.46 -3.87 -37.90
CA ILE A 88 4.27 -2.83 -36.90
C ILE A 88 4.33 -3.47 -35.51
N LYS A 89 5.45 -3.28 -34.80
CA LYS A 89 5.74 -3.95 -33.53
C LYS A 89 5.57 -3.06 -32.29
N ASN A 90 5.52 -1.75 -32.48
CA ASN A 90 5.44 -0.76 -31.41
C ASN A 90 4.70 0.50 -31.84
N HIS A 91 4.48 1.43 -30.92
CA HIS A 91 3.80 2.68 -31.17
C HIS A 91 4.49 3.56 -32.23
N HIS A 92 5.82 3.56 -32.27
CA HIS A 92 6.54 4.36 -33.29
C HIS A 92 6.17 3.95 -34.73
N GLY A 93 5.91 2.66 -34.96
CA GLY A 93 5.43 2.17 -36.26
C GLY A 93 4.00 2.59 -36.63
N LEU A 94 3.27 3.20 -35.70
CA LEU A 94 1.91 3.72 -35.92
C LEU A 94 1.85 5.26 -36.02
N LYS A 95 2.99 5.97 -35.92
CA LYS A 95 3.01 7.45 -35.92
C LYS A 95 2.35 8.08 -37.15
N ASP A 96 2.49 7.41 -38.30
CA ASP A 96 1.97 7.90 -39.60
C ASP A 96 0.63 7.25 -39.97
N ASN A 97 -0.02 6.57 -39.04
CA ASN A 97 -1.33 5.94 -39.29
C ASN A 97 -2.45 6.93 -38.98
N ASP A 98 -3.15 7.41 -40.02
CA ASP A 98 -4.21 8.43 -39.93
C ASP A 98 -5.25 8.15 -38.81
N ARG A 99 -5.54 6.89 -38.55
CA ARG A 99 -6.54 6.48 -37.56
C ARG A 99 -6.02 6.54 -36.11
N PHE A 100 -4.73 6.34 -35.89
CA PHE A 100 -4.18 6.12 -34.55
C PHE A 100 -3.12 7.15 -34.13
N CYS A 101 -2.66 7.99 -35.07
CA CYS A 101 -1.50 8.87 -34.87
C CYS A 101 -1.63 9.79 -33.64
N GLU A 102 -2.81 10.37 -33.36
CA GLU A 102 -3.02 11.24 -32.20
C GLU A 102 -2.83 10.49 -30.88
N HIS A 103 -3.53 9.35 -30.72
CA HIS A 103 -3.42 8.52 -29.53
C HIS A 103 -2.01 7.96 -29.31
N VAL A 104 -1.34 7.62 -30.42
CA VAL A 104 0.03 7.12 -30.38
C VAL A 104 1.00 8.20 -29.91
N LYS A 105 0.85 9.43 -30.40
CA LYS A 105 1.65 10.58 -29.92
C LYS A 105 1.47 10.79 -28.42
N GLU A 106 0.21 10.85 -27.94
CA GLU A 106 -0.11 10.97 -26.51
C GLU A 106 0.60 9.88 -25.67
N ILE A 107 0.55 8.61 -26.12
CA ILE A 107 1.16 7.51 -25.36
C ILE A 107 2.69 7.65 -25.35
N ILE A 108 3.30 8.00 -26.46
CA ILE A 108 4.75 8.19 -26.53
C ILE A 108 5.16 9.34 -25.61
N ASP A 109 4.46 10.47 -25.65
CA ASP A 109 4.71 11.62 -24.78
C ASP A 109 4.52 11.25 -23.28
N GLU A 110 3.45 10.50 -22.95
CA GLU A 110 3.22 10.01 -21.58
C GLU A 110 4.37 9.09 -21.09
N VAL A 111 4.93 8.25 -21.97
CA VAL A 111 6.05 7.37 -21.64
C VAL A 111 7.37 8.15 -21.52
N GLU A 112 7.66 9.03 -22.47
CA GLU A 112 8.89 9.85 -22.50
C GLU A 112 8.93 10.84 -21.31
N CYS A 113 7.78 11.44 -20.95
CA CYS A 113 7.66 12.34 -19.81
C CYS A 113 7.41 11.61 -18.47
N ARG A 114 7.31 10.27 -18.48
CA ARG A 114 6.99 9.44 -17.32
C ARG A 114 5.72 9.89 -16.57
N GLU A 115 4.68 10.20 -17.32
CA GLU A 115 3.38 10.64 -16.81
C GLU A 115 2.64 9.48 -16.12
N LEU A 116 3.19 9.01 -15.00
CA LEU A 116 2.84 7.75 -14.32
C LEU A 116 1.33 7.61 -14.06
N LYS A 117 0.67 8.69 -13.63
CA LYS A 117 -0.76 8.68 -13.34
C LYS A 117 -1.61 8.45 -14.60
N ARG A 118 -1.21 9.00 -15.74
CA ARG A 118 -1.88 8.80 -17.03
C ARG A 118 -1.62 7.39 -17.55
N LEU A 119 -0.37 6.94 -17.47
CA LEU A 119 0.03 5.58 -17.87
C LEU A 119 -0.71 4.53 -17.04
N GLN A 120 -0.79 4.68 -15.72
CA GLN A 120 -1.54 3.75 -14.87
C GLN A 120 -3.01 3.68 -15.27
N LYS A 121 -3.67 4.83 -15.43
CA LYS A 121 -5.07 4.87 -15.89
C LYS A 121 -5.27 4.23 -17.27
N ARG A 122 -4.30 4.40 -18.18
CA ARG A 122 -4.34 3.80 -19.52
C ARG A 122 -4.21 2.28 -19.46
N VAL A 123 -3.25 1.79 -18.71
CA VAL A 123 -3.05 0.34 -18.51
C VAL A 123 -4.27 -0.29 -17.83
N GLU A 124 -4.82 0.35 -16.80
CA GLU A 124 -6.00 -0.14 -16.07
C GLU A 124 -7.29 -0.15 -16.92
N LYS A 125 -7.40 0.69 -17.95
CA LYS A 125 -8.49 0.63 -18.91
C LYS A 125 -8.40 -0.58 -19.84
N CYS A 126 -7.19 -1.04 -20.13
CA CYS A 126 -6.93 -2.12 -21.07
C CYS A 126 -6.80 -3.49 -20.38
N TYR A 127 -6.38 -3.49 -19.13
CA TYR A 127 -5.99 -4.69 -18.41
C TYR A 127 -6.47 -4.71 -16.95
N PRO A 128 -6.69 -5.90 -16.38
CA PRO A 128 -6.99 -6.03 -14.96
C PRO A 128 -5.79 -5.60 -14.09
N LEU A 129 -6.05 -5.20 -12.84
CA LEU A 129 -5.03 -4.66 -11.92
C LEU A 129 -3.85 -5.61 -11.66
N ASN A 130 -4.05 -6.91 -11.80
CA ASN A 130 -3.01 -7.94 -11.66
C ASN A 130 -2.18 -8.18 -12.93
N HIS A 131 -2.37 -7.38 -13.98
CA HIS A 131 -1.59 -7.50 -15.20
C HIS A 131 -0.14 -7.04 -14.98
N PRO A 132 0.86 -7.73 -15.58
CA PRO A 132 2.29 -7.40 -15.38
C PRO A 132 2.67 -5.95 -15.73
N LEU A 133 1.99 -5.30 -16.68
CA LEU A 133 2.25 -3.89 -16.99
C LEU A 133 1.96 -2.95 -15.81
N ASN A 134 0.89 -3.21 -15.02
CA ASN A 134 0.61 -2.41 -13.82
C ASN A 134 1.74 -2.52 -12.80
N GLN A 135 2.29 -3.72 -12.65
CA GLN A 135 3.42 -3.98 -11.77
C GLN A 135 4.70 -3.26 -12.27
N LYS A 136 4.97 -3.34 -13.59
CA LYS A 136 6.13 -2.69 -14.18
C LYS A 136 6.13 -1.17 -14.03
N LEU A 137 4.96 -0.52 -13.93
CA LEU A 137 4.87 0.92 -13.73
C LEU A 137 5.54 1.40 -12.44
N VAL A 138 5.72 0.53 -11.42
CA VAL A 138 6.48 0.86 -10.21
C VAL A 138 7.92 1.28 -10.54
N GLU A 139 8.51 0.69 -11.59
CA GLU A 139 9.88 0.98 -12.01
C GLU A 139 10.05 2.40 -12.59
N PHE A 140 8.95 3.11 -12.90
CA PHE A 140 8.98 4.53 -13.29
C PHE A 140 8.99 5.48 -12.10
N THR A 141 8.81 4.97 -10.89
CA THR A 141 8.79 5.78 -9.67
C THR A 141 10.13 5.69 -8.98
N ASP A 142 10.69 6.82 -8.58
CA ASP A 142 11.83 6.83 -7.70
C ASP A 142 11.43 6.21 -6.35
N LYS A 143 12.31 5.45 -5.74
CA LYS A 143 12.01 4.69 -4.52
C LYS A 143 11.65 5.60 -3.37
N ASP A 144 12.32 6.73 -3.27
CA ASP A 144 12.11 7.74 -2.24
C ASP A 144 10.77 8.46 -2.42
N ASP A 145 10.11 8.28 -3.56
CA ASP A 145 8.81 8.85 -3.91
C ASP A 145 7.64 7.89 -3.67
N LEU A 146 7.93 6.70 -3.11
CA LEU A 146 6.95 5.70 -2.72
C LEU A 146 6.55 5.86 -1.25
N LEU A 147 5.27 6.11 -0.99
CA LEU A 147 4.69 6.09 0.35
C LEU A 147 3.91 4.80 0.58
N PHE A 148 4.42 3.95 1.45
CA PHE A 148 3.70 2.79 1.96
C PHE A 148 2.75 3.24 3.06
N PHE A 149 1.53 2.70 3.12
CA PHE A 149 0.62 2.99 4.22
C PHE A 149 -0.38 1.88 4.46
N ASP A 150 -0.83 1.79 5.70
CA ASP A 150 -1.84 0.89 6.22
C ASP A 150 -2.61 1.56 7.35
N ILE A 151 -3.89 1.27 7.55
CA ILE A 151 -4.71 1.89 8.58
C ILE A 151 -5.41 0.88 9.48
N GLU A 152 -5.59 1.29 10.77
CA GLU A 152 -6.45 0.57 11.69
C GLU A 152 -7.69 1.40 12.04
N THR A 153 -8.84 0.74 12.02
CA THR A 153 -10.15 1.38 12.18
C THR A 153 -10.97 0.72 13.27
N MET A 154 -11.97 1.44 13.78
CA MET A 154 -12.90 0.92 14.78
C MET A 154 -13.91 -0.11 14.22
N GLY A 155 -13.84 -0.41 12.91
CA GLY A 155 -14.73 -1.35 12.22
C GLY A 155 -14.64 -1.18 10.71
N LEU A 156 -15.55 -1.79 9.95
CA LEU A 156 -15.45 -1.90 8.50
C LEU A 156 -16.09 -0.75 7.72
N ARG A 157 -16.93 0.07 8.33
CA ARG A 157 -17.64 1.15 7.64
C ARG A 157 -18.03 2.28 8.61
N TYR A 158 -17.91 3.52 8.16
CA TYR A 158 -18.39 4.73 8.86
C TYR A 158 -17.87 4.86 10.30
N CYS A 159 -16.69 4.36 10.56
CA CYS A 159 -16.09 4.38 11.89
C CYS A 159 -14.75 5.12 11.88
N PRO A 160 -14.26 5.54 13.04
CA PRO A 160 -13.00 6.25 13.12
C PRO A 160 -11.79 5.41 12.70
N VAL A 161 -10.80 6.08 12.09
CA VAL A 161 -9.43 5.64 11.95
C VAL A 161 -8.69 6.04 13.22
N PHE A 162 -7.98 5.12 13.85
CA PHE A 162 -7.26 5.42 15.08
C PHE A 162 -5.74 5.21 14.98
N LEU A 163 -5.29 4.55 13.93
CA LEU A 163 -3.86 4.35 13.65
C LEU A 163 -3.62 4.43 12.14
N ILE A 164 -2.58 5.12 11.76
CA ILE A 164 -2.08 5.16 10.39
C ILE A 164 -0.60 4.80 10.42
N GLY A 165 -0.26 3.65 9.86
CA GLY A 165 1.11 3.24 9.60
C GLY A 165 1.59 3.82 8.26
N ILE A 166 2.81 4.32 8.25
CA ILE A 166 3.45 4.95 7.09
C ILE A 166 4.85 4.36 6.96
N GLY A 167 5.22 3.96 5.76
CA GLY A 167 6.57 3.55 5.41
C GLY A 167 7.13 4.42 4.30
N SER A 168 8.37 4.83 4.41
CA SER A 168 9.10 5.52 3.35
C SER A 168 10.51 4.96 3.23
N TYR A 169 10.99 4.88 1.99
CA TYR A 169 12.37 4.45 1.74
C TYR A 169 13.30 5.66 1.70
N SER A 170 14.43 5.60 2.36
CA SER A 170 15.49 6.61 2.27
C SER A 170 16.82 5.99 2.68
N ASP A 171 17.88 6.28 1.95
CA ASP A 171 19.28 5.96 2.28
C ASP A 171 19.55 4.50 2.66
N GLY A 172 18.87 3.55 2.02
CA GLY A 172 19.04 2.11 2.30
C GLY A 172 18.21 1.59 3.48
N SER A 173 17.31 2.42 4.00
CA SER A 173 16.44 2.08 5.12
C SER A 173 14.97 2.22 4.77
N LEU A 174 14.13 1.41 5.38
CA LEU A 174 12.68 1.60 5.47
C LEU A 174 12.40 2.33 6.79
N ARG A 175 11.99 3.58 6.70
CA ARG A 175 11.55 4.38 7.84
C ARG A 175 10.06 4.20 8.05
N ILE A 176 9.67 3.85 9.25
CA ILE A 176 8.30 3.56 9.62
C ILE A 176 7.84 4.61 10.62
N LYS A 177 6.69 5.22 10.35
CA LYS A 177 5.99 6.08 11.30
C LYS A 177 4.61 5.54 11.57
N GLN A 178 4.17 5.63 12.82
CA GLN A 178 2.82 5.29 13.20
C GLN A 178 2.19 6.49 13.89
N LEU A 179 1.06 6.94 13.34
CA LEU A 179 0.28 8.06 13.83
C LEU A 179 -0.90 7.49 14.63
N LEU A 180 -0.80 7.50 15.96
CA LEU A 180 -1.79 6.95 16.86
C LEU A 180 -2.69 8.05 17.43
N ALA A 181 -4.00 7.92 17.27
CA ALA A 181 -4.99 8.65 18.02
C ALA A 181 -5.13 8.01 19.41
N ARG A 182 -4.75 8.70 20.47
CA ARG A 182 -4.88 8.23 21.85
C ARG A 182 -6.33 8.21 22.33
N ASP A 183 -7.13 9.05 21.71
CA ASP A 183 -8.60 9.01 21.79
C ASP A 183 -9.23 9.42 20.45
N LEU A 184 -10.53 9.24 20.30
CA LEU A 184 -11.22 9.48 19.03
C LEU A 184 -11.24 10.95 18.58
N ARG A 185 -10.94 11.91 19.47
CA ARG A 185 -10.84 13.33 19.13
C ARG A 185 -9.56 13.65 18.36
N GLU A 186 -8.55 12.79 18.50
CA GLU A 186 -7.27 12.92 17.79
C GLU A 186 -7.30 12.37 16.36
N GLU A 187 -8.39 11.70 15.94
CA GLU A 187 -8.51 11.18 14.57
C GLU A 187 -8.27 12.24 13.50
N LYS A 188 -8.86 13.43 13.68
CA LYS A 188 -8.67 14.53 12.71
C LYS A 188 -7.20 14.89 12.56
N ALA A 189 -6.44 14.86 13.65
CA ALA A 189 -5.02 15.21 13.66
C ALA A 189 -4.16 14.15 12.95
N ILE A 190 -4.39 12.86 13.18
CA ILE A 190 -3.63 11.82 12.47
C ILE A 190 -3.91 11.81 10.97
N ILE A 191 -5.16 12.07 10.56
CA ILE A 191 -5.49 12.17 9.13
C ILE A 191 -4.82 13.41 8.52
N ARG A 192 -4.86 14.57 9.17
CA ARG A 192 -4.15 15.78 8.69
C ARG A 192 -2.66 15.51 8.54
N GLU A 193 -2.06 14.85 9.53
CA GLU A 193 -0.63 14.55 9.48
C GLU A 193 -0.28 13.59 8.34
N PHE A 194 -1.10 12.55 8.14
CA PHE A 194 -0.95 11.66 6.98
C PHE A 194 -0.99 12.44 5.66
N LEU A 195 -1.92 13.38 5.51
CA LEU A 195 -2.02 14.20 4.30
C LEU A 195 -0.78 15.10 4.10
N ASN A 196 -0.30 15.73 5.18
CA ASN A 196 0.90 16.57 5.14
C ASN A 196 2.11 15.73 4.68
N ILE A 197 2.28 14.51 5.23
CA ILE A 197 3.36 13.61 4.82
C ILE A 197 3.16 13.17 3.36
N ALA A 198 1.94 12.78 2.99
CA ALA A 198 1.63 12.30 1.66
C ALA A 198 1.89 13.33 0.55
N GLU A 199 1.82 14.64 0.84
CA GLU A 199 2.15 15.71 -0.13
C GLU A 199 3.58 15.58 -0.68
N GLY A 200 4.52 15.07 0.14
CA GLY A 200 5.93 14.89 -0.24
C GLY A 200 6.22 13.68 -1.12
N PHE A 201 5.22 12.87 -1.49
CA PHE A 201 5.41 11.63 -2.24
C PHE A 201 4.57 11.61 -3.52
N GLY A 202 5.10 11.02 -4.59
CA GLY A 202 4.41 10.93 -5.89
C GLY A 202 3.49 9.73 -6.02
N SER A 203 3.68 8.68 -5.26
CA SER A 203 2.94 7.42 -5.40
C SER A 203 2.66 6.73 -4.07
N PHE A 204 1.55 5.99 -4.03
CA PHE A 204 1.17 5.15 -2.90
C PHE A 204 1.46 3.67 -3.14
N VAL A 205 1.84 2.98 -2.08
CA VAL A 205 1.94 1.52 -2.03
C VAL A 205 1.15 1.01 -0.83
N SER A 206 0.35 -0.04 -1.02
CA SER A 206 -0.41 -0.63 0.07
C SER A 206 -0.73 -2.10 -0.20
N PHE A 207 -1.29 -2.78 0.78
CA PHE A 207 -1.85 -4.11 0.61
C PHE A 207 -3.39 -4.06 0.74
N ASN A 208 -4.11 -4.19 -0.36
CA ASN A 208 -5.57 -4.01 -0.47
C ASN A 208 -6.07 -2.58 -0.19
N GLY A 209 -5.17 -1.61 -0.06
CA GLY A 209 -5.50 -0.26 0.38
C GLY A 209 -6.23 0.59 -0.68
N ARG A 210 -6.15 0.25 -1.95
CA ARG A 210 -6.97 0.90 -2.99
C ARG A 210 -8.47 0.74 -2.72
N SER A 211 -8.86 -0.43 -2.22
CA SER A 211 -10.25 -0.78 -1.96
C SER A 211 -10.73 -0.36 -0.57
N PHE A 212 -9.82 -0.30 0.41
CA PHE A 212 -10.14 -0.08 1.82
C PHE A 212 -9.54 1.23 2.34
N ASP A 213 -8.24 1.29 2.55
CA ASP A 213 -7.55 2.38 3.25
C ASP A 213 -7.77 3.75 2.62
N SER A 214 -7.54 3.88 1.31
CA SER A 214 -7.71 5.15 0.58
C SER A 214 -9.16 5.64 0.62
N ARG A 215 -10.11 4.71 0.54
CA ARG A 215 -11.54 5.06 0.63
C ARG A 215 -11.90 5.54 2.02
N PHE A 216 -11.41 4.82 3.06
CA PHE A 216 -11.61 5.21 4.45
C PHE A 216 -11.05 6.60 4.73
N ILE A 217 -9.78 6.84 4.41
CA ILE A 217 -9.16 8.15 4.59
C ILE A 217 -9.94 9.23 3.83
N SER A 218 -10.30 8.99 2.56
CA SER A 218 -11.07 9.95 1.74
C SER A 218 -12.44 10.27 2.35
N GLU A 219 -13.12 9.28 2.92
CA GLU A 219 -14.40 9.48 3.60
C GLU A 219 -14.24 10.29 4.88
N ARG A 220 -13.23 9.98 5.69
CA ARG A 220 -12.95 10.71 6.93
C ARG A 220 -12.48 12.15 6.65
N MET A 221 -11.67 12.37 5.62
CA MET A 221 -11.31 13.71 5.15
C MET A 221 -12.54 14.56 4.88
N LYS A 222 -13.50 14.04 4.11
CA LYS A 222 -14.76 14.72 3.79
C LYS A 222 -15.55 15.05 5.05
N ASN A 223 -15.65 14.12 5.99
CA ASN A 223 -16.37 14.31 7.25
C ASN A 223 -15.76 15.43 8.11
N TYR A 224 -14.44 15.63 8.03
CA TYR A 224 -13.72 16.67 8.77
C TYR A 224 -13.48 17.96 7.98
N GLY A 225 -13.90 18.04 6.71
CA GLY A 225 -13.60 19.16 5.82
C GLY A 225 -12.09 19.35 5.64
N LEU A 226 -11.33 18.25 5.55
CA LEU A 226 -9.90 18.29 5.31
C LEU A 226 -9.62 18.28 3.81
N GLU A 227 -8.74 19.16 3.36
CA GLU A 227 -8.22 19.16 1.99
C GLU A 227 -6.92 18.38 1.91
N GLY A 228 -6.69 17.74 0.77
CA GLY A 228 -5.48 16.97 0.45
C GLY A 228 -5.68 16.15 -0.83
N ASP A 229 -4.58 15.81 -1.54
CA ASP A 229 -4.64 15.04 -2.77
C ASP A 229 -4.27 13.56 -2.51
N LEU A 230 -5.26 12.69 -2.53
CA LEU A 230 -5.10 11.24 -2.53
C LEU A 230 -5.14 10.65 -3.95
N ASN A 231 -5.28 11.49 -4.99
CA ASN A 231 -5.38 11.04 -6.37
C ASN A 231 -3.97 10.88 -6.99
N LYS A 232 -3.15 10.06 -6.37
CA LYS A 232 -1.81 9.68 -6.82
C LYS A 232 -1.83 8.28 -7.47
N PRO A 233 -0.83 7.92 -8.29
CA PRO A 233 -0.59 6.54 -8.66
C PRO A 233 -0.59 5.65 -7.41
N HIS A 234 -1.28 4.51 -7.48
CA HIS A 234 -1.41 3.65 -6.31
C HIS A 234 -1.14 2.19 -6.70
N PHE A 235 -0.08 1.65 -6.15
CA PHE A 235 0.38 0.30 -6.36
C PHE A 235 -0.13 -0.62 -5.24
N ASP A 236 -1.09 -1.46 -5.57
CA ASP A 236 -1.70 -2.38 -4.60
C ASP A 236 -1.08 -3.77 -4.73
N VAL A 237 -0.24 -4.11 -3.75
CA VAL A 237 0.55 -5.34 -3.72
C VAL A 237 -0.33 -6.60 -3.68
N LEU A 238 -1.55 -6.54 -3.17
CA LEU A 238 -2.50 -7.64 -3.25
C LEU A 238 -2.81 -8.02 -4.71
N HIS A 239 -3.01 -7.05 -5.59
CA HIS A 239 -3.27 -7.33 -6.99
C HIS A 239 -2.05 -7.91 -7.68
N PHE A 240 -0.88 -7.40 -7.38
CA PHE A 240 0.38 -7.93 -7.91
C PHE A 240 0.62 -9.37 -7.47
N SER A 241 0.40 -9.67 -6.20
CA SER A 241 0.55 -11.02 -5.65
C SER A 241 -0.41 -12.02 -6.31
N ARG A 242 -1.65 -11.59 -6.61
CA ARG A 242 -2.62 -12.41 -7.36
C ARG A 242 -2.19 -12.69 -8.80
N GLY A 243 -1.44 -11.81 -9.40
CA GLY A 243 -0.83 -12.05 -10.71
C GLY A 243 0.34 -13.03 -10.63
N ARG A 244 1.19 -12.86 -9.63
CA ARG A 244 2.47 -13.55 -9.52
C ARG A 244 2.36 -14.96 -8.95
N TRP A 245 1.65 -15.14 -7.83
CA TRP A 245 1.58 -16.42 -7.10
C TRP A 245 0.21 -17.09 -7.15
N LYS A 246 -0.53 -16.91 -8.25
CA LYS A 246 -1.93 -17.38 -8.38
C LYS A 246 -2.13 -18.86 -8.07
N LYS A 247 -1.16 -19.72 -8.36
CA LYS A 247 -1.24 -21.17 -8.23
C LYS A 247 -0.41 -21.73 -7.08
N ASP A 248 0.41 -20.91 -6.45
CA ASP A 248 1.47 -21.39 -5.56
C ASP A 248 1.10 -21.31 -4.08
N ILE A 249 0.00 -20.61 -3.77
CA ILE A 249 -0.45 -20.35 -2.41
C ILE A 249 -1.97 -20.54 -2.25
N PRO A 250 -2.45 -20.94 -1.06
CA PRO A 250 -3.87 -21.28 -0.86
C PRO A 250 -4.81 -20.06 -0.94
N ASN A 251 -4.34 -18.88 -0.58
CA ASN A 251 -5.05 -17.61 -0.70
C ASN A 251 -4.06 -16.43 -0.71
N HIS A 252 -4.55 -15.21 -0.94
CA HIS A 252 -3.72 -14.00 -1.01
C HIS A 252 -3.93 -13.06 0.18
N LYS A 253 -4.18 -13.59 1.37
CA LYS A 253 -4.09 -12.80 2.60
C LYS A 253 -2.63 -12.47 2.90
N LEU A 254 -2.36 -11.35 3.55
CA LEU A 254 -0.99 -10.93 3.86
C LEU A 254 -0.25 -11.99 4.70
N GLU A 255 -0.88 -12.50 5.76
CA GLU A 255 -0.33 -13.61 6.58
C GLU A 255 0.06 -14.85 5.76
N THR A 256 -0.73 -15.17 4.73
CA THR A 256 -0.43 -16.31 3.85
C THR A 256 0.78 -16.03 2.96
N LEU A 257 0.89 -14.82 2.44
CA LEU A 257 2.04 -14.38 1.64
C LEU A 257 3.31 -14.31 2.50
N GLU A 258 3.21 -13.82 3.72
CA GLU A 258 4.32 -13.82 4.69
C GLU A 258 4.86 -15.24 4.90
N LYS A 259 3.97 -16.17 5.21
CA LYS A 259 4.35 -17.56 5.45
C LYS A 259 4.92 -18.25 4.21
N HIS A 260 4.26 -18.14 3.07
CA HIS A 260 4.61 -18.93 1.88
C HIS A 260 5.68 -18.27 1.01
N VAL A 261 5.70 -16.93 0.94
CA VAL A 261 6.61 -16.16 0.06
C VAL A 261 7.78 -15.59 0.85
N LEU A 262 7.52 -14.90 1.97
CA LEU A 262 8.55 -14.26 2.78
C LEU A 262 9.20 -15.22 3.80
N LYS A 263 8.60 -16.42 4.02
CA LYS A 263 9.05 -17.42 5.02
C LYS A 263 9.07 -16.85 6.44
N LYS A 264 8.08 -16.00 6.76
CA LYS A 264 7.93 -15.30 8.02
C LYS A 264 6.65 -15.73 8.71
N GLU A 265 6.70 -15.92 10.02
CA GLU A 265 5.53 -16.13 10.87
C GLU A 265 5.53 -15.07 11.96
N ARG A 266 4.37 -14.46 12.21
CA ARG A 266 4.20 -13.46 13.26
C ARG A 266 4.04 -14.14 14.62
N GLU A 267 4.75 -13.65 15.62
CA GLU A 267 4.57 -14.06 17.01
C GLU A 267 3.60 -13.12 17.71
N ASN A 268 2.68 -13.68 18.51
CA ASN A 268 1.71 -12.92 19.33
C ASN A 268 0.84 -11.92 18.54
N ASP A 269 0.58 -12.20 17.27
CA ASP A 269 -0.25 -11.36 16.43
C ASP A 269 -1.72 -11.34 16.88
N VAL A 270 -2.38 -10.22 16.65
CA VAL A 270 -3.81 -10.05 16.90
C VAL A 270 -4.57 -10.17 15.57
N SER A 271 -5.60 -11.01 15.54
CA SER A 271 -6.47 -11.05 14.35
C SER A 271 -7.03 -9.65 14.06
N SER A 272 -7.00 -9.20 12.81
CA SER A 272 -7.53 -7.90 12.38
C SER A 272 -8.99 -7.69 12.84
N ALA A 273 -9.78 -8.76 12.96
CA ALA A 273 -11.15 -8.71 13.52
C ALA A 273 -11.19 -8.32 15.01
N MET A 274 -10.12 -8.54 15.75
CA MET A 274 -10.03 -8.25 17.19
C MET A 274 -9.40 -6.87 17.48
N VAL A 275 -8.70 -6.28 16.54
CA VAL A 275 -8.03 -4.97 16.66
C VAL A 275 -8.97 -3.89 17.23
N PRO A 276 -10.21 -3.72 16.74
CA PRO A 276 -11.14 -2.74 17.31
C PRO A 276 -11.48 -2.99 18.80
N GLN A 277 -11.51 -4.26 19.22
CA GLN A 277 -11.79 -4.60 20.61
C GLN A 277 -10.62 -4.26 21.54
N PHE A 278 -9.39 -4.49 21.10
CA PHE A 278 -8.18 -4.13 21.84
C PHE A 278 -8.09 -2.61 22.04
N TYR A 279 -8.33 -1.84 20.98
CA TYR A 279 -8.32 -0.38 21.08
C TYR A 279 -9.47 0.14 21.99
N LYS A 280 -10.67 -0.42 21.91
CA LYS A 280 -11.79 -0.07 22.84
C LYS A 280 -11.42 -0.29 24.30
N ILE A 281 -10.66 -1.33 24.61
CA ILE A 281 -10.22 -1.59 25.99
C ILE A 281 -9.21 -0.55 26.43
N TYR A 282 -8.26 -0.19 25.58
CA TYR A 282 -7.35 0.91 25.83
C TYR A 282 -8.12 2.21 26.15
N LEU A 283 -9.06 2.60 25.29
CA LEU A 283 -9.88 3.80 25.51
C LEU A 283 -10.67 3.75 26.83
N LYS A 284 -11.19 2.59 27.22
CA LYS A 284 -12.02 2.43 28.43
C LYS A 284 -11.20 2.38 29.72
N LYS A 285 -10.03 1.78 29.69
CA LYS A 285 -9.22 1.48 30.89
C LYS A 285 -7.99 2.35 31.04
N GLY A 286 -7.56 3.08 30.00
CA GLY A 286 -6.28 3.79 29.95
C GLY A 286 -5.06 2.87 30.01
N ASN A 287 -5.24 1.55 29.86
CA ASN A 287 -4.15 0.58 29.90
C ASN A 287 -3.53 0.43 28.53
N PRO A 288 -2.26 0.76 28.31
CA PRO A 288 -1.62 0.74 26.99
C PRO A 288 -1.21 -0.65 26.50
N GLY A 289 -1.24 -1.68 27.36
CA GLY A 289 -0.87 -3.05 26.99
C GLY A 289 -1.61 -3.59 25.75
N PRO A 290 -2.92 -3.40 25.60
CA PRO A 290 -3.65 -3.80 24.39
C PRO A 290 -3.20 -3.12 23.09
N LEU A 291 -2.51 -1.99 23.14
CA LEU A 291 -1.97 -1.33 21.95
C LEU A 291 -0.73 -2.05 21.38
N ILE A 292 0.00 -2.81 22.20
CA ILE A 292 1.23 -3.49 21.78
C ILE A 292 1.01 -4.32 20.52
N PRO A 293 0.10 -5.32 20.51
CA PRO A 293 -0.08 -6.13 19.31
C PRO A 293 -0.72 -5.37 18.15
N ILE A 294 -1.45 -4.28 18.38
CA ILE A 294 -2.01 -3.45 17.30
C ILE A 294 -0.89 -2.71 16.57
N LEU A 295 0.00 -2.06 17.33
CA LEU A 295 1.11 -1.32 16.75
C LEU A 295 2.10 -2.25 16.02
N GLU A 296 2.38 -3.42 16.60
CA GLU A 296 3.20 -4.43 15.92
C GLU A 296 2.52 -4.96 14.65
N HIS A 297 1.20 -5.24 14.68
CA HIS A 297 0.44 -5.68 13.52
C HIS A 297 0.56 -4.68 12.35
N ASN A 298 0.21 -3.43 12.60
CA ASN A 298 0.27 -2.37 11.58
C ASN A 298 1.70 -2.12 11.07
N LYS A 299 2.71 -2.15 11.96
CA LYS A 299 4.13 -2.04 11.57
C LYS A 299 4.54 -3.19 10.64
N GLU A 300 4.18 -4.42 11.01
CA GLU A 300 4.47 -5.61 10.22
C GLU A 300 3.77 -5.62 8.86
N ASP A 301 2.56 -5.04 8.75
CA ASP A 301 1.84 -4.91 7.48
C ASP A 301 2.60 -3.98 6.51
N ILE A 302 3.16 -2.88 7.01
CA ILE A 302 4.04 -1.98 6.23
C ILE A 302 5.30 -2.72 5.76
N ILE A 303 6.01 -3.38 6.69
CA ILE A 303 7.25 -4.11 6.39
C ILE A 303 7.00 -5.21 5.36
N SER A 304 5.98 -6.02 5.58
CA SER A 304 5.64 -7.14 4.70
C SER A 304 5.20 -6.67 3.33
N THR A 305 4.47 -5.55 3.26
CA THR A 305 4.09 -4.93 1.98
C THR A 305 5.32 -4.49 1.18
N ALA A 306 6.30 -3.85 1.85
CA ALA A 306 7.55 -3.44 1.20
C ALA A 306 8.39 -4.66 0.75
N GLN A 307 8.50 -5.69 1.59
CA GLN A 307 9.22 -6.93 1.27
C GLN A 307 8.57 -7.69 0.10
N LEU A 308 7.23 -7.75 0.06
CA LEU A 308 6.51 -8.36 -1.05
C LEU A 308 6.70 -7.59 -2.34
N LEU A 309 6.66 -6.26 -2.32
CA LEU A 309 6.93 -5.44 -3.49
C LEU A 309 8.34 -5.73 -4.03
N LYS A 310 9.35 -5.76 -3.16
CA LYS A 310 10.72 -6.14 -3.51
C LYS A 310 10.77 -7.53 -4.16
N LYS A 311 10.12 -8.52 -3.55
CA LYS A 311 10.12 -9.91 -4.03
C LYS A 311 9.47 -10.05 -5.39
N ILE A 312 8.35 -9.36 -5.61
CA ILE A 312 7.67 -9.29 -6.90
C ILE A 312 8.60 -8.72 -7.96
N ASP A 313 9.35 -7.72 -7.60
CA ASP A 313 10.27 -7.02 -8.47
C ASP A 313 11.48 -7.88 -8.86
N GLU A 314 12.10 -8.60 -7.91
CA GLU A 314 13.20 -9.55 -8.16
C GLU A 314 12.78 -10.68 -9.11
N ASP A 315 11.60 -11.24 -8.91
CA ASP A 315 11.08 -12.37 -9.68
C ASP A 315 10.77 -12.01 -11.16
N VAL A 316 10.40 -10.77 -11.46
CA VAL A 316 10.20 -10.30 -12.85
C VAL A 316 11.50 -10.32 -13.65
N THR A 317 12.62 -10.11 -12.99
CA THR A 317 13.95 -10.08 -13.63
C THR A 317 14.42 -11.47 -14.07
N GLN A 318 13.93 -12.55 -13.45
CA GLN A 318 14.33 -13.93 -13.77
C GLN A 318 13.56 -14.56 -14.95
N ILE A 319 12.52 -13.88 -15.47
CA ILE A 319 11.63 -14.41 -16.53
C ILE A 319 11.95 -13.78 -17.91
N ILE A 320 12.83 -12.79 -17.95
CA ILE A 320 13.31 -12.12 -19.17
C ILE A 320 14.70 -12.62 -19.55
#